data_55888003018e24fb29ea1050404c9da4
#
_entry.id   55888003018e24fb29ea1050404c9da4
#
_cell.length_a   1.000
_cell.length_b   1.000
_cell.length_c   1.000
_cell.angle_alpha   90.00
_cell.angle_beta   90.00
_cell.angle_gamma   90.00
#
_symmetry.space_group_name_H-M   'P 1'
#
loop_
_entity.id
_entity.type
_entity.pdbx_description
1 polymer ?
#
loop_
_entity_poly.entity_id
_entity_poly.type
_entity_poly.pdbx_seq_one_letter_code
_entity_poly.pdbx_strand_id
1 'polypeptide(L)'
;MRMKTQLFFGALAYSLSLLSTEVQAGTPACTSLKERSAERHEIVVFSEDFDQKSRIPDSEYWSFIPAGAPVWQKHMSGSVREASVKKGKLILRARKKDGIYRCGGIWSLGKIAFGPGHRIEVGARFGRLAPGAWPAIWLMPEKPIYPGWPACGEIDIMEHLNCDDFVYQTVHSHFIHHHTAAGPS
;
A
#
# COMPACT_ATOMS: atom_id res chain seq x y z
N MET A 1 5.88 -21.76 7.04
CA MET A 1 6.07 -21.29 5.65
C MET A 1 6.03 -19.78 5.66
N ARG A 2 7.10 -19.09 5.25
CA ARG A 2 7.17 -17.62 5.31
C ARG A 2 6.53 -17.05 4.04
N MET A 3 5.39 -16.39 4.16
CA MET A 3 4.84 -15.57 3.07
C MET A 3 5.68 -14.31 2.90
N LYS A 4 6.08 -14.03 1.67
CA LYS A 4 6.64 -12.74 1.28
C LYS A 4 5.57 -11.96 0.55
N THR A 5 5.45 -10.71 0.86
CA THR A 5 4.39 -9.82 0.36
C THR A 5 5.02 -8.68 -0.42
N GLN A 6 4.44 -8.32 -1.54
CA GLN A 6 4.91 -7.26 -2.43
C GLN A 6 4.14 -5.97 -2.16
N LEU A 7 4.81 -4.84 -2.33
CA LEU A 7 4.26 -3.53 -2.05
C LEU A 7 3.72 -2.88 -3.33
N PHE A 8 2.51 -2.35 -3.24
CA PHE A 8 1.83 -1.67 -4.34
C PHE A 8 1.47 -0.25 -3.93
N PHE A 9 1.77 0.71 -4.78
CA PHE A 9 1.43 2.11 -4.58
C PHE A 9 0.52 2.60 -5.70
N GLY A 10 -0.64 3.05 -5.32
CA GLY A 10 -1.57 3.72 -6.21
C GLY A 10 -1.99 5.08 -5.67
N ALA A 11 -1.33 6.14 -6.06
CA ALA A 11 -1.52 7.57 -5.79
C ALA A 11 -0.82 8.22 -4.58
N LEU A 12 -0.35 9.38 -4.75
CA LEU A 12 0.37 10.45 -3.99
C LEU A 12 0.80 10.20 -2.52
N ALA A 13 2.09 10.21 -2.26
CA ALA A 13 2.72 9.87 -0.99
C ALA A 13 3.32 11.02 -0.15
N TYR A 14 3.03 11.08 1.14
CA TYR A 14 3.72 11.72 2.27
C TYR A 14 3.49 10.91 3.56
N SER A 15 4.34 11.04 4.58
CA SER A 15 4.45 10.14 5.72
C SER A 15 3.18 9.86 6.53
N LEU A 16 2.89 8.59 6.76
CA LEU A 16 1.94 8.11 7.74
C LEU A 16 2.69 7.21 8.73
N SER A 17 2.82 7.64 9.97
CA SER A 17 3.22 6.78 11.07
C SER A 17 1.99 6.01 11.56
N LEU A 18 1.95 4.72 11.36
CA LEU A 18 0.90 3.86 11.91
C LEU A 18 1.19 3.56 13.39
N LEU A 19 0.44 4.20 14.29
CA LEU A 19 0.30 3.75 15.66
C LEU A 19 -0.68 2.57 15.67
N SER A 20 -0.20 1.39 16.05
CA SER A 20 -1.05 0.24 16.29
C SER A 20 -1.89 0.48 17.54
N THR A 21 -3.19 0.69 17.40
CA THR A 21 -4.15 0.59 18.50
C THR A 21 -4.51 -0.87 18.69
N GLU A 22 -4.14 -1.42 19.85
CA GLU A 22 -4.59 -2.76 20.28
C GLU A 22 -6.11 -2.75 20.51
N VAL A 23 -6.80 -3.64 19.81
CA VAL A 23 -8.19 -3.98 20.12
C VAL A 23 -8.15 -4.92 21.33
N GLN A 24 -8.56 -4.44 22.49
CA GLN A 24 -8.75 -5.27 23.67
C GLN A 24 -10.04 -6.11 23.50
N ALA A 25 -9.85 -7.38 23.16
CA ALA A 25 -10.87 -8.39 23.43
C ALA A 25 -10.72 -8.82 24.90
N GLY A 26 -11.78 -8.67 25.69
CA GLY A 26 -11.78 -9.04 27.09
C GLY A 26 -11.54 -10.52 27.28
N THR A 27 -10.46 -10.87 27.97
CA THR A 27 -10.13 -12.21 28.45
C THR A 27 -9.88 -12.17 29.98
N PRO A 28 -10.16 -13.25 30.73
CA PRO A 28 -10.07 -13.24 32.15
C PRO A 28 -8.62 -13.09 32.63
N ALA A 29 -8.48 -12.46 33.80
CA ALA A 29 -7.25 -12.09 34.46
C ALA A 29 -6.16 -13.18 34.38
N CYS A 30 -5.12 -12.88 33.60
CA CYS A 30 -3.84 -13.55 33.72
C CYS A 30 -2.89 -12.64 34.50
N THR A 31 -2.34 -13.16 35.56
CA THR A 31 -1.39 -12.56 36.48
C THR A 31 -0.24 -11.86 35.75
N SER A 32 0.09 -10.67 36.22
CA SER A 32 1.15 -9.79 35.76
C SER A 32 2.45 -10.52 35.40
N LEU A 33 2.65 -10.69 34.08
CA LEU A 33 3.99 -10.77 33.56
C LEU A 33 4.50 -9.32 33.44
N LYS A 34 5.49 -8.96 34.26
CA LYS A 34 6.30 -7.77 34.03
C LYS A 34 6.77 -7.84 32.61
N GLU A 35 6.21 -7.01 31.74
CA GLU A 35 6.73 -6.79 30.41
C GLU A 35 8.17 -6.28 30.55
N ARG A 36 9.12 -7.17 30.31
CA ARG A 36 10.44 -6.75 29.92
C ARG A 36 10.24 -6.10 28.55
N SER A 37 10.28 -4.78 28.51
CA SER A 37 10.51 -4.03 27.29
C SER A 37 11.92 -4.41 26.79
N ALA A 38 12.00 -5.52 26.05
CA ALA A 38 13.16 -5.76 25.24
C ALA A 38 13.17 -4.61 24.24
N GLU A 39 14.19 -3.75 24.30
CA GLU A 39 14.44 -2.77 23.24
C GLU A 39 14.50 -3.56 21.94
N ARG A 40 13.45 -3.46 21.14
CA ARG A 40 13.44 -4.04 19.80
C ARG A 40 14.34 -3.18 18.94
N HIS A 41 15.56 -3.64 18.71
CA HIS A 41 16.42 -3.03 17.74
C HIS A 41 15.84 -3.30 16.35
N GLU A 42 15.16 -2.32 15.82
CA GLU A 42 14.67 -2.36 14.43
C GLU A 42 15.81 -1.96 13.51
N ILE A 43 15.97 -2.71 12.43
CA ILE A 43 16.94 -2.39 11.37
C ILE A 43 16.16 -2.04 10.10
N VAL A 44 16.58 -0.98 9.44
CA VAL A 44 16.02 -0.64 8.12
C VAL A 44 16.58 -1.63 7.10
N VAL A 45 15.70 -2.43 6.52
CA VAL A 45 16.05 -3.42 5.48
C VAL A 45 15.82 -2.92 4.06
N PHE A 46 15.01 -1.89 3.91
CA PHE A 46 14.75 -1.20 2.67
C PHE A 46 14.27 0.22 2.94
N SER A 47 14.76 1.17 2.15
CA SER A 47 14.30 2.57 2.16
C SER A 47 14.26 3.09 0.73
N GLU A 48 13.22 3.84 0.41
CA GLU A 48 13.10 4.51 -0.89
C GLU A 48 12.62 5.94 -0.68
N ASP A 49 13.50 6.89 -0.92
CA ASP A 49 13.26 8.33 -0.71
C ASP A 49 12.96 9.07 -2.02
N PHE A 50 13.00 8.36 -3.17
CA PHE A 50 12.77 8.92 -4.50
C PHE A 50 13.64 10.13 -4.82
N ASP A 51 14.90 10.15 -4.36
CA ASP A 51 15.83 11.27 -4.50
C ASP A 51 16.66 11.25 -5.79
N GLN A 52 16.51 10.19 -6.60
CA GLN A 52 17.20 10.05 -7.88
C GLN A 52 16.88 11.22 -8.84
N LYS A 53 17.85 11.56 -9.68
CA LYS A 53 17.69 12.61 -10.71
C LYS A 53 16.71 12.22 -11.83
N SER A 54 16.54 10.93 -12.05
CA SER A 54 15.59 10.40 -13.05
C SER A 54 14.14 10.69 -12.63
N ARG A 55 13.29 10.96 -13.62
CA ARG A 55 11.84 11.05 -13.40
C ARG A 55 11.17 9.68 -13.36
N ILE A 56 11.89 8.63 -13.73
CA ILE A 56 11.41 7.25 -13.70
C ILE A 56 11.78 6.67 -12.34
N PRO A 57 10.87 6.00 -11.61
CA PRO A 57 11.19 5.25 -10.41
C PRO A 57 12.33 4.25 -10.68
N ASP A 58 13.16 3.97 -9.67
CA ASP A 58 14.26 3.05 -9.83
C ASP A 58 13.76 1.68 -10.30
N SER A 59 14.24 1.24 -11.45
CA SER A 59 13.81 0.00 -12.08
C SER A 59 14.32 -1.25 -11.38
N GLU A 60 15.28 -1.14 -10.47
CA GLU A 60 15.69 -2.23 -9.59
C GLU A 60 14.55 -2.63 -8.65
N TYR A 61 13.82 -1.66 -8.13
CA TYR A 61 12.78 -1.87 -7.11
C TYR A 61 11.36 -1.73 -7.64
N TRP A 62 11.15 -0.94 -8.69
CA TRP A 62 9.83 -0.55 -9.14
C TRP A 62 9.58 -0.81 -10.62
N SER A 63 8.37 -1.17 -10.94
CA SER A 63 7.84 -1.14 -12.30
C SER A 63 6.56 -0.32 -12.33
N PHE A 64 6.27 0.31 -13.47
CA PHE A 64 4.96 0.92 -13.69
C PHE A 64 3.89 -0.16 -13.76
N ILE A 65 2.72 0.13 -13.21
CA ILE A 65 1.56 -0.74 -13.35
C ILE A 65 0.94 -0.50 -14.74
N PRO A 66 0.93 -1.51 -15.63
CA PRO A 66 0.29 -1.39 -16.94
C PRO A 66 -1.23 -1.49 -16.82
N ALA A 67 -1.96 -1.14 -17.87
CA ALA A 67 -3.37 -1.48 -17.99
C ALA A 67 -3.58 -3.00 -17.93
N GLY A 68 -4.67 -3.41 -17.29
CA GLY A 68 -5.00 -4.82 -17.09
C GLY A 68 -6.49 -5.10 -17.00
N ALA A 69 -6.86 -6.36 -16.88
CA ALA A 69 -8.25 -6.82 -16.84
C ALA A 69 -9.01 -6.45 -15.54
N PRO A 70 -8.41 -6.46 -14.34
CA PRO A 70 -9.09 -6.04 -13.14
C PRO A 70 -9.60 -4.60 -13.22
N VAL A 71 -10.73 -4.32 -12.58
CA VAL A 71 -11.39 -3.01 -12.63
C VAL A 71 -10.46 -1.88 -12.18
N TRP A 72 -9.72 -2.09 -11.09
CA TRP A 72 -8.75 -1.12 -10.56
C TRP A 72 -7.59 -0.85 -11.53
N GLN A 73 -7.20 -1.85 -12.34
CA GLN A 73 -6.06 -1.77 -13.25
C GLN A 73 -6.44 -1.24 -14.65
N LYS A 74 -7.73 -1.22 -14.99
CA LYS A 74 -8.24 -0.88 -16.31
C LYS A 74 -7.73 0.46 -16.85
N HIS A 75 -7.54 1.44 -15.99
CA HIS A 75 -7.12 2.79 -16.34
C HIS A 75 -5.65 3.09 -16.03
N MET A 76 -4.87 2.09 -15.58
CA MET A 76 -3.44 2.26 -15.40
C MET A 76 -2.76 2.50 -16.75
N SER A 77 -1.80 3.42 -16.76
CA SER A 77 -1.19 3.86 -18.03
C SER A 77 0.21 3.33 -18.26
N GLY A 78 0.88 2.83 -17.22
CA GLY A 78 2.29 2.44 -17.32
C GLY A 78 3.23 3.58 -17.73
N SER A 79 2.88 4.83 -17.45
CA SER A 79 3.53 6.00 -18.03
C SER A 79 4.11 6.94 -16.98
N VAL A 80 5.31 7.48 -17.28
CA VAL A 80 5.95 8.55 -16.52
C VAL A 80 5.14 9.85 -16.44
N ARG A 81 4.10 9.98 -17.24
CA ARG A 81 3.18 11.13 -17.16
C ARG A 81 2.26 11.03 -15.95
N GLU A 82 1.83 9.82 -15.63
CA GLU A 82 0.92 9.55 -14.55
C GLU A 82 1.65 9.10 -13.26
N ALA A 83 2.81 8.44 -13.39
CA ALA A 83 3.67 8.10 -12.25
C ALA A 83 5.08 8.61 -12.50
N SER A 84 5.60 9.49 -11.65
CA SER A 84 6.92 10.10 -11.87
C SER A 84 7.60 10.50 -10.56
N VAL A 85 8.91 10.46 -10.56
CA VAL A 85 9.74 10.99 -9.47
C VAL A 85 10.06 12.46 -9.70
N LYS A 86 9.97 13.27 -8.64
CA LYS A 86 10.38 14.67 -8.66
C LYS A 86 10.66 15.18 -7.26
N LYS A 87 11.87 15.68 -7.05
CA LYS A 87 12.30 16.34 -5.81
C LYS A 87 12.06 15.46 -4.56
N GLY A 88 12.60 14.25 -4.55
CA GLY A 88 12.46 13.33 -3.42
C GLY A 88 11.03 12.82 -3.21
N LYS A 89 10.24 12.67 -4.28
CA LYS A 89 8.85 12.24 -4.17
C LYS A 89 8.41 11.43 -5.37
N LEU A 90 7.72 10.34 -5.13
CA LEU A 90 6.87 9.72 -6.12
C LEU A 90 5.58 10.53 -6.25
N ILE A 91 5.25 10.90 -7.46
CA ILE A 91 4.02 11.64 -7.78
C ILE A 91 3.15 10.78 -8.67
N LEU A 92 2.02 10.35 -8.16
CA LEU A 92 1.00 9.61 -8.89
C LEU A 92 -0.16 10.54 -9.25
N ARG A 93 -0.71 10.36 -10.44
CA ARG A 93 -1.79 11.21 -10.98
C ARG A 93 -2.90 10.35 -11.56
N ALA A 94 -4.12 10.78 -11.32
CA ALA A 94 -5.28 10.37 -12.09
C ALA A 94 -5.75 11.56 -12.94
N ARG A 95 -6.01 11.33 -14.22
CA ARG A 95 -6.42 12.37 -15.19
C ARG A 95 -7.50 11.85 -16.11
N LYS A 96 -8.39 12.75 -16.52
CA LYS A 96 -9.30 12.54 -17.63
C LYS A 96 -8.90 13.45 -18.78
N LYS A 97 -8.64 12.88 -19.96
CA LYS A 97 -8.37 13.63 -21.18
C LYS A 97 -9.12 12.97 -22.33
N ASP A 98 -9.84 13.77 -23.12
CA ASP A 98 -10.62 13.30 -24.27
C ASP A 98 -11.59 12.14 -23.90
N GLY A 99 -12.24 12.26 -22.73
CA GLY A 99 -13.14 11.24 -22.20
C GLY A 99 -12.47 10.02 -21.56
N ILE A 100 -11.15 9.86 -21.72
CA ILE A 100 -10.40 8.69 -21.27
C ILE A 100 -9.73 8.98 -19.91
N TYR A 101 -9.97 8.10 -18.93
CA TYR A 101 -9.26 8.11 -17.66
C TYR A 101 -7.89 7.44 -17.79
N ARG A 102 -6.88 8.01 -17.13
CA ARG A 102 -5.53 7.45 -17.01
C ARG A 102 -5.03 7.66 -15.58
N CYS A 103 -4.54 6.59 -14.97
CA CYS A 103 -4.03 6.60 -13.60
C CYS A 103 -2.58 6.13 -13.58
N GLY A 104 -1.80 6.65 -12.65
CA GLY A 104 -0.43 6.22 -12.38
C GLY A 104 -0.37 5.28 -11.18
N GLY A 105 0.51 4.30 -11.27
CA GLY A 105 0.85 3.41 -10.17
C GLY A 105 2.21 2.75 -10.43
N ILE A 106 2.84 2.32 -9.36
CA ILE A 106 4.05 1.50 -9.39
C ILE A 106 3.88 0.30 -8.47
N TRP A 107 4.60 -0.76 -8.73
CA TRP A 107 4.65 -1.96 -7.91
C TRP A 107 6.06 -2.54 -7.83
N SER A 108 6.31 -3.31 -6.78
CA SER A 108 7.55 -4.06 -6.59
C SER A 108 7.46 -5.52 -7.07
N LEU A 109 6.51 -5.83 -7.94
CA LEU A 109 6.21 -7.18 -8.42
C LEU A 109 7.46 -7.85 -9.01
N GLY A 110 7.84 -9.01 -8.42
CA GLY A 110 9.02 -9.77 -8.82
C GLY A 110 10.37 -9.15 -8.44
N LYS A 111 10.39 -8.09 -7.62
CA LYS A 111 11.60 -7.32 -7.26
C LYS A 111 11.87 -7.34 -5.77
N ILE A 112 11.01 -6.72 -4.98
CA ILE A 112 11.11 -6.71 -3.52
C ILE A 112 9.86 -7.31 -2.91
N ALA A 113 10.03 -8.12 -1.88
CA ALA A 113 8.95 -8.69 -1.11
C ALA A 113 9.31 -8.68 0.39
N PHE A 114 8.31 -8.41 1.22
CA PHE A 114 8.42 -8.39 2.67
C PHE A 114 7.65 -9.56 3.26
N GLY A 115 8.07 -10.03 4.43
CA GLY A 115 7.41 -11.15 5.10
C GLY A 115 6.95 -10.78 6.51
N PRO A 116 6.37 -11.73 7.24
CA PRO A 116 6.01 -11.52 8.63
C PRO A 116 7.20 -11.01 9.46
N GLY A 117 6.91 -10.11 10.41
CA GLY A 117 7.92 -9.50 11.25
C GLY A 117 8.54 -8.21 10.68
N HIS A 118 8.13 -7.77 9.49
CA HIS A 118 8.50 -6.46 8.98
C HIS A 118 7.45 -5.42 9.37
N ARG A 119 7.93 -4.23 9.70
CA ARG A 119 7.12 -3.01 9.77
C ARG A 119 7.31 -2.25 8.47
N ILE A 120 6.22 -1.78 7.89
CA ILE A 120 6.21 -0.98 6.66
C ILE A 120 5.69 0.41 7.03
N GLU A 121 6.52 1.42 6.75
CA GLU A 121 6.15 2.82 6.92
C GLU A 121 6.13 3.49 5.57
N VAL A 122 5.07 4.21 5.27
CA VAL A 122 4.92 4.94 4.02
C VAL A 122 4.52 6.37 4.29
N GLY A 123 5.32 7.29 3.76
CA GLY A 123 5.01 8.68 3.75
C GLY A 123 4.09 9.08 2.61
N ALA A 124 2.80 9.48 2.85
CA ALA A 124 1.84 9.82 1.81
C ALA A 124 1.08 11.13 2.05
N ARG A 125 0.79 11.87 0.98
CA ARG A 125 -0.12 13.02 0.98
C ARG A 125 -1.05 12.96 -0.20
N PHE A 126 -2.35 13.08 0.07
CA PHE A 126 -3.35 13.27 -0.96
C PHE A 126 -3.40 14.74 -1.39
N GLY A 127 -3.49 14.93 -2.69
CA GLY A 127 -3.83 16.21 -3.24
C GLY A 127 -5.35 16.45 -3.18
N ARG A 128 -5.84 17.28 -4.09
CA ARG A 128 -7.28 17.46 -4.25
C ARG A 128 -7.86 16.20 -4.89
N LEU A 129 -8.66 15.47 -4.14
CA LEU A 129 -9.40 14.31 -4.63
C LEU A 129 -10.73 14.75 -5.28
N ALA A 130 -11.28 13.88 -6.10
CA ALA A 130 -12.53 14.08 -6.81
C ALA A 130 -13.40 12.82 -6.70
N PRO A 131 -14.72 12.93 -6.90
CA PRO A 131 -15.58 11.75 -6.97
C PRO A 131 -15.04 10.71 -7.96
N GLY A 132 -14.97 9.45 -7.55
CA GLY A 132 -14.38 8.35 -8.30
C GLY A 132 -12.86 8.20 -8.14
N ALA A 133 -12.18 9.07 -7.37
CA ALA A 133 -10.79 8.85 -7.01
C ALA A 133 -10.66 7.72 -5.97
N TRP A 134 -9.66 6.86 -6.17
CA TRP A 134 -9.39 5.73 -5.29
C TRP A 134 -7.87 5.50 -5.20
N PRO A 135 -7.12 6.35 -4.51
CA PRO A 135 -5.73 6.09 -4.21
C PRO A 135 -5.59 4.98 -3.17
N ALA A 136 -4.59 4.11 -3.36
CA ALA A 136 -4.33 2.98 -2.47
C ALA A 136 -2.83 2.72 -2.29
N ILE A 137 -2.48 2.22 -1.09
CA ILE A 137 -1.19 1.64 -0.73
C ILE A 137 -1.49 0.27 -0.15
N TRP A 138 -1.06 -0.78 -0.83
CA TRP A 138 -1.53 -2.12 -0.55
C TRP A 138 -0.51 -3.19 -0.88
N LEU A 139 -0.74 -4.40 -0.40
CA LEU A 139 0.15 -5.55 -0.49
C LEU A 139 -0.58 -6.74 -1.08
N MET A 140 0.10 -7.45 -1.98
CA MET A 140 -0.34 -8.75 -2.49
C MET A 140 0.70 -9.82 -2.18
N PRO A 141 0.32 -11.08 -2.00
CA PRO A 141 1.27 -12.16 -1.80
C PRO A 141 2.12 -12.39 -3.06
N GLU A 142 3.42 -12.57 -2.89
CA GLU A 142 4.33 -12.96 -3.97
C GLU A 142 3.96 -14.34 -4.54
N LYS A 143 3.60 -15.25 -3.64
CA LYS A 143 3.19 -16.63 -3.97
C LYS A 143 1.95 -16.97 -3.16
N PRO A 144 0.75 -16.82 -3.72
CA PRO A 144 -0.47 -17.14 -3.02
C PRO A 144 -0.58 -18.63 -2.73
N ILE A 145 -1.04 -18.97 -1.53
CA ILE A 145 -1.34 -20.37 -1.15
C ILE A 145 -2.68 -20.79 -1.75
N TYR A 146 -3.66 -19.88 -1.70
CA TYR A 146 -4.98 -20.07 -2.28
C TYR A 146 -5.08 -19.29 -3.60
N PRO A 147 -5.60 -19.88 -4.67
CA PRO A 147 -5.75 -19.21 -5.94
C PRO A 147 -6.94 -18.25 -5.94
N GLY A 148 -6.81 -17.16 -6.68
CA GLY A 148 -7.88 -16.20 -6.90
C GLY A 148 -8.10 -15.24 -5.74
N TRP A 149 -8.55 -14.05 -6.07
CA TRP A 149 -8.96 -13.03 -5.11
C TRP A 149 -10.40 -13.27 -4.64
N PRO A 150 -10.76 -13.03 -3.37
CA PRO A 150 -9.91 -12.52 -2.27
C PRO A 150 -9.14 -13.61 -1.51
N ALA A 151 -9.30 -14.88 -1.86
CA ALA A 151 -8.71 -16.00 -1.14
C ALA A 151 -7.18 -16.00 -1.14
N CYS A 152 -6.56 -15.45 -2.19
CA CYS A 152 -5.10 -15.33 -2.27
C CYS A 152 -4.49 -14.45 -1.18
N GLY A 153 -5.27 -13.56 -0.59
CA GLY A 153 -4.85 -12.57 0.41
C GLY A 153 -4.51 -11.22 -0.20
N GLU A 154 -4.83 -10.15 0.55
CA GLU A 154 -4.48 -8.76 0.26
C GLU A 154 -4.47 -7.99 1.56
N ILE A 155 -3.59 -7.02 1.69
CA ILE A 155 -3.56 -6.10 2.83
C ILE A 155 -3.52 -4.68 2.30
N ASP A 156 -4.58 -3.93 2.54
CA ASP A 156 -4.64 -2.52 2.21
C ASP A 156 -4.15 -1.72 3.40
N ILE A 157 -2.95 -1.18 3.29
CA ILE A 157 -2.36 -0.32 4.32
C ILE A 157 -3.17 0.97 4.37
N MET A 158 -3.60 1.45 3.21
CA MET A 158 -4.39 2.66 3.10
C MET A 158 -5.14 2.67 1.76
N GLU A 159 -6.43 2.94 1.83
CA GLU A 159 -7.26 3.31 0.69
C GLU A 159 -8.04 4.57 1.03
N HIS A 160 -8.22 5.46 0.06
CA HIS A 160 -9.05 6.63 0.21
C HIS A 160 -10.04 6.70 -0.94
N LEU A 161 -11.32 6.76 -0.64
CA LEU A 161 -12.39 6.75 -1.63
C LEU A 161 -12.99 8.16 -1.77
N ASN A 162 -13.10 8.62 -3.01
CA ASN A 162 -13.78 9.89 -3.36
C ASN A 162 -13.19 11.09 -2.60
N CYS A 163 -14.04 11.74 -1.81
CA CYS A 163 -13.71 12.88 -0.98
C CYS A 163 -14.01 12.56 0.50
N ASP A 164 -13.93 11.31 0.90
CA ASP A 164 -14.13 10.90 2.28
C ASP A 164 -13.12 11.60 3.20
N ASP A 165 -13.47 11.86 4.43
CA ASP A 165 -12.61 12.48 5.44
C ASP A 165 -11.85 11.46 6.29
N PHE A 166 -11.81 10.21 5.83
CA PHE A 166 -11.12 9.09 6.47
C PHE A 166 -10.54 8.13 5.43
N VAL A 167 -9.64 7.28 5.88
CA VAL A 167 -9.05 6.21 5.08
C VAL A 167 -9.56 4.84 5.54
N TYR A 168 -9.56 3.89 4.62
CA TYR A 168 -9.87 2.50 4.89
C TYR A 168 -8.58 1.70 5.02
N GLN A 169 -8.59 0.74 5.93
CA GLN A 169 -7.58 -0.30 6.07
C GLN A 169 -8.28 -1.65 6.01
N THR A 170 -7.90 -2.50 5.06
CA THR A 170 -8.65 -3.72 4.77
C THR A 170 -7.71 -4.93 4.73
N VAL A 171 -8.20 -6.06 5.19
CA VAL A 171 -7.54 -7.36 5.02
C VAL A 171 -8.50 -8.28 4.28
N HIS A 172 -8.03 -8.85 3.19
CA HIS A 172 -8.72 -9.90 2.45
C HIS A 172 -7.99 -11.22 2.62
N SER A 173 -8.69 -12.32 2.80
CA SER A 173 -8.06 -13.63 2.95
C SER A 173 -9.03 -14.77 2.61
N HIS A 174 -8.50 -15.99 2.54
CA HIS A 174 -9.32 -17.20 2.39
C HIS A 174 -10.32 -17.39 3.53
N PHE A 175 -9.94 -17.02 4.76
CA PHE A 175 -10.75 -17.22 5.98
C PHE A 175 -11.68 -16.04 6.26
N ILE A 176 -11.24 -14.85 5.89
CA ILE A 176 -11.97 -13.59 6.06
C ILE A 176 -12.01 -12.94 4.69
N HIS A 177 -13.19 -12.93 4.04
CA HIS A 177 -13.31 -12.38 2.69
C HIS A 177 -12.84 -10.93 2.63
N HIS A 178 -13.25 -10.11 3.60
CA HIS A 178 -12.66 -8.79 3.86
C HIS A 178 -13.00 -8.35 5.28
N HIS A 179 -12.08 -7.66 5.90
CA HIS A 179 -12.27 -6.97 7.16
C HIS A 179 -11.72 -5.56 6.98
N THR A 180 -12.58 -4.57 7.12
CA THR A 180 -12.24 -3.16 6.90
C THR A 180 -12.39 -2.38 8.21
N ALA A 181 -11.39 -1.58 8.53
CA ALA A 181 -11.46 -0.54 9.53
C ALA A 181 -11.32 0.83 8.85
N ALA A 182 -12.03 1.82 9.35
CA ALA A 182 -11.92 3.21 8.91
C ALA A 182 -11.14 4.01 9.95
N GLY A 183 -10.30 4.91 9.51
CA GLY A 183 -9.50 5.80 10.35
C GLY A 183 -9.44 7.22 9.78
N PRO A 184 -9.01 8.21 10.56
CA PRO A 184 -8.87 9.58 10.08
C PRO A 184 -7.90 9.67 8.91
N SER A 185 -8.19 10.55 7.97
CA SER A 185 -7.36 10.85 6.78
C SER A 185 -6.29 11.90 7.06
#